data_dcc28dcef270c18ddad566f4938de4a6
#
_entry.id   dcc28dcef270c18ddad566f4938de4a6
#
_cell.length_a   1.000
_cell.length_b   1.000
_cell.length_c   1.000
_cell.angle_alpha   90.00
_cell.angle_beta   90.00
_cell.angle_gamma   90.00
#
_symmetry.space_group_name_H-M   'P 1'
#
loop_
_entity.id
_entity.type
_entity.pdbx_description
1 polymer ?
#
loop_
_entity_poly.entity_id
_entity_poly.type
_entity_poly.pdbx_seq_one_letter_code
_entity_poly.pdbx_strand_id
1 'polypeptide(L)'
;MKLRWGAALALLIALACAAVGVGAYRGWSQERAAVEETYAGLTEMLEARVEAAYDLLMVARRHLDADAPEIQAVARERDTLESAAALSEKAAANAALTRDGQALLDRLSALESVRQDERDKMYVDSFLPQLLAQSEERAAGAVYN
;
A
#
# COMPACT_ATOMS: atom_id res chain seq x y z
N MET A 1 53.15 37.24 -17.12
CA MET A 1 52.43 36.15 -17.78
C MET A 1 51.98 35.00 -16.84
N LYS A 2 52.75 34.67 -15.81
CA LYS A 2 52.45 33.54 -14.89
C LYS A 2 51.15 33.68 -14.05
N LEU A 3 50.75 34.93 -13.71
CA LEU A 3 49.54 35.18 -12.88
C LEU A 3 48.21 34.89 -13.59
N ARG A 4 48.18 35.00 -14.92
CA ARG A 4 46.95 34.76 -15.73
C ARG A 4 46.62 33.26 -15.87
N TRP A 5 47.64 32.40 -15.87
CA TRP A 5 47.44 30.96 -15.94
C TRP A 5 46.89 30.38 -14.65
N GLY A 6 47.31 30.90 -13.49
CA GLY A 6 46.76 30.48 -12.20
C GLY A 6 45.27 30.80 -12.03
N ALA A 7 44.88 32.02 -12.49
CA ALA A 7 43.48 32.42 -12.46
C ALA A 7 42.59 31.57 -13.41
N ALA A 8 43.10 31.23 -14.60
CA ALA A 8 42.39 30.36 -15.55
C ALA A 8 42.22 28.93 -15.00
N LEU A 9 43.24 28.40 -14.33
CA LEU A 9 43.16 27.07 -13.70
C LEU A 9 42.19 27.05 -12.53
N ALA A 10 42.22 28.08 -11.69
CA ALA A 10 41.26 28.20 -10.58
C ALA A 10 39.80 28.30 -11.06
N LEU A 11 39.57 29.04 -12.15
CA LEU A 11 38.24 29.14 -12.76
C LEU A 11 37.76 27.80 -13.34
N LEU A 12 38.64 27.04 -13.98
CA LEU A 12 38.33 25.70 -14.51
C LEU A 12 37.96 24.72 -13.38
N ILE A 13 38.70 24.74 -12.28
CA ILE A 13 38.44 23.90 -11.12
C ILE A 13 37.07 24.27 -10.49
N ALA A 14 36.79 25.57 -10.34
CA ALA A 14 35.51 26.05 -9.80
C ALA A 14 34.33 25.63 -10.69
N LEU A 15 34.46 25.73 -12.01
CA LEU A 15 33.46 25.26 -12.96
C LEU A 15 33.27 23.75 -12.93
N ALA A 16 34.33 22.97 -12.80
CA ALA A 16 34.24 21.52 -12.66
C ALA A 16 33.54 21.11 -11.35
N CYS A 17 33.87 21.77 -10.23
CA CYS A 17 33.20 21.54 -8.94
C CYS A 17 31.72 21.93 -9.00
N ALA A 18 31.36 23.02 -9.66
CA ALA A 18 29.97 23.45 -9.84
C ALA A 18 29.19 22.45 -10.71
N ALA A 19 29.79 21.94 -11.79
CA ALA A 19 29.17 20.94 -12.65
C ALA A 19 28.90 19.61 -11.92
N VAL A 20 29.86 19.15 -11.11
CA VAL A 20 29.69 17.94 -10.28
C VAL A 20 28.66 18.18 -9.21
N GLY A 21 28.66 19.35 -8.55
CA GLY A 21 27.65 19.70 -7.53
C GLY A 21 26.24 19.75 -8.10
N VAL A 22 26.03 20.35 -9.27
CA VAL A 22 24.73 20.39 -9.96
C VAL A 22 24.30 19.00 -10.43
N GLY A 23 25.23 18.17 -10.92
CA GLY A 23 24.95 16.79 -11.34
C GLY A 23 24.53 15.92 -10.16
N ALA A 24 25.23 16.00 -9.03
CA ALA A 24 24.89 15.29 -7.81
C ALA A 24 23.54 15.74 -7.24
N TYR A 25 23.28 17.06 -7.20
CA TYR A 25 22.01 17.61 -6.73
C TYR A 25 20.83 17.18 -7.60
N ARG A 26 20.99 17.14 -8.93
CA ARG A 26 19.96 16.65 -9.85
C ARG A 26 19.71 15.15 -9.69
N GLY A 27 20.76 14.35 -9.51
CA GLY A 27 20.64 12.92 -9.22
C GLY A 27 19.82 12.68 -7.94
N TRP A 28 20.17 13.37 -6.87
CA TRP A 28 19.46 13.26 -5.59
C TRP A 28 18.00 13.73 -5.65
N SER A 29 17.72 14.78 -6.41
CA SER A 29 16.34 15.26 -6.56
C SER A 29 15.47 14.30 -7.39
N GLN A 30 16.04 13.63 -8.38
CA GLN A 30 15.34 12.61 -9.16
C GLN A 30 15.09 11.34 -8.37
N GLU A 31 16.07 10.86 -7.61
CA GLU A 31 15.90 9.72 -6.71
C GLU A 31 14.86 10.00 -5.63
N ARG A 32 14.85 11.21 -5.09
CA ARG A 32 13.86 11.63 -4.10
C ARG A 32 12.45 11.68 -4.69
N ALA A 33 12.30 12.23 -5.89
CA ALA A 33 11.01 12.26 -6.59
C ALA A 33 10.50 10.85 -6.92
N ALA A 34 11.36 9.94 -7.36
CA ALA A 34 11.01 8.54 -7.61
C ALA A 34 10.59 7.81 -6.33
N VAL A 35 11.27 8.08 -5.21
CA VAL A 35 10.90 7.53 -3.90
C VAL A 35 9.56 8.10 -3.44
N GLU A 36 9.33 9.41 -3.57
CA GLU A 36 8.04 10.04 -3.22
C GLU A 36 6.89 9.52 -4.06
N GLU A 37 7.09 9.29 -5.36
CA GLU A 37 6.10 8.69 -6.27
C GLU A 37 5.80 7.23 -5.89
N THR A 38 6.82 6.45 -5.57
CA THR A 38 6.66 5.06 -5.09
C THR A 38 5.91 5.02 -3.76
N TYR A 39 6.22 5.94 -2.83
CA TYR A 39 5.49 6.05 -1.57
C TYR A 39 4.02 6.47 -1.75
N ALA A 40 3.75 7.39 -2.66
CA ALA A 40 2.38 7.81 -2.97
C ALA A 40 1.56 6.66 -3.55
N GLY A 41 2.11 5.91 -4.50
CA GLY A 41 1.47 4.73 -5.07
C GLY A 41 1.22 3.63 -4.04
N LEU A 42 2.18 3.39 -3.13
CA LEU A 42 2.03 2.43 -2.04
C LEU A 42 0.92 2.86 -1.05
N THR A 43 0.84 4.14 -0.74
CA THR A 43 -0.19 4.68 0.16
C THR A 43 -1.58 4.48 -0.43
N GLU A 44 -1.79 4.84 -1.70
CA GLU A 44 -3.07 4.65 -2.40
C GLU A 44 -3.50 3.17 -2.42
N MET A 45 -2.55 2.26 -2.62
CA MET A 45 -2.81 0.84 -2.56
C MET A 45 -3.26 0.35 -1.19
N LEU A 46 -2.56 0.81 -0.14
CA LEU A 46 -2.88 0.42 1.22
C LEU A 46 -4.24 0.99 1.64
N GLU A 47 -4.59 2.19 1.21
CA GLU A 47 -5.93 2.77 1.39
C GLU A 47 -7.01 1.90 0.75
N ALA A 48 -6.82 1.44 -0.48
CA ALA A 48 -7.75 0.52 -1.14
C ALA A 48 -7.91 -0.81 -0.39
N ARG A 49 -6.83 -1.31 0.23
CA ARG A 49 -6.89 -2.52 1.08
C ARG A 49 -7.65 -2.29 2.38
N VAL A 50 -7.48 -1.14 3.02
CA VAL A 50 -8.23 -0.73 4.22
C VAL A 50 -9.72 -0.62 3.91
N GLU A 51 -10.08 0.00 2.78
CA GLU A 51 -11.47 0.12 2.32
C GLU A 51 -12.11 -1.24 2.04
N ALA A 52 -11.40 -2.14 1.33
CA ALA A 52 -11.87 -3.49 1.08
C ALA A 52 -12.12 -4.28 2.38
N ALA A 53 -11.23 -4.15 3.36
CA ALA A 53 -11.40 -4.76 4.68
C ALA A 53 -12.58 -4.17 5.44
N TYR A 54 -12.80 -2.85 5.34
CA TYR A 54 -13.94 -2.18 5.95
C TYR A 54 -15.27 -2.70 5.39
N ASP A 55 -15.38 -2.82 4.07
CA ASP A 55 -16.59 -3.32 3.41
C ASP A 55 -16.89 -4.77 3.79
N LEU A 56 -15.86 -5.61 3.84
CA LEU A 56 -16.00 -6.98 4.31
C LEU A 56 -16.50 -7.05 5.76
N LEU A 57 -15.94 -6.24 6.65
CA LEU A 57 -16.35 -6.16 8.06
C LEU A 57 -17.78 -5.63 8.21
N MET A 58 -18.20 -4.69 7.36
CA MET A 58 -19.56 -4.16 7.35
C MET A 58 -20.60 -5.24 7.07
N VAL A 59 -20.35 -6.11 6.10
CA VAL A 59 -21.24 -7.25 5.81
C VAL A 59 -21.15 -8.29 6.92
N ALA A 60 -19.93 -8.64 7.34
CA ALA A 60 -19.72 -9.68 8.35
C ALA A 60 -20.48 -9.41 9.69
N ARG A 61 -20.45 -8.16 10.14
CA ARG A 61 -21.11 -7.73 11.40
C ARG A 61 -22.63 -7.81 11.39
N ARG A 62 -23.26 -8.02 10.23
CA ARG A 62 -24.71 -8.26 10.14
C ARG A 62 -25.07 -9.72 10.41
N HIS A 63 -24.12 -10.63 10.22
CA HIS A 63 -24.33 -12.06 10.22
C HIS A 63 -23.54 -12.83 11.28
N LEU A 64 -22.52 -12.19 11.84
CA LEU A 64 -21.63 -12.76 12.88
C LEU A 64 -21.54 -11.81 14.07
N ASP A 65 -21.27 -12.37 15.24
CA ASP A 65 -21.00 -11.58 16.43
C ASP A 65 -19.71 -10.75 16.25
N ALA A 66 -19.70 -9.53 16.78
CA ALA A 66 -18.59 -8.61 16.65
C ALA A 66 -17.26 -9.13 17.25
N ASP A 67 -17.36 -10.05 18.20
CA ASP A 67 -16.23 -10.72 18.87
C ASP A 67 -15.79 -12.04 18.18
N ALA A 68 -16.43 -12.39 17.05
CA ALA A 68 -16.01 -13.55 16.27
C ALA A 68 -14.52 -13.42 15.88
N PRO A 69 -13.71 -14.49 16.05
CA PRO A 69 -12.27 -14.43 15.87
C PRO A 69 -11.85 -13.99 14.47
N GLU A 70 -12.61 -14.34 13.43
CA GLU A 70 -12.35 -13.94 12.06
C GLU A 70 -12.60 -12.43 11.84
N ILE A 71 -13.65 -11.87 12.46
CA ILE A 71 -13.91 -10.42 12.43
C ILE A 71 -12.77 -9.68 13.14
N GLN A 72 -12.35 -10.16 14.30
CA GLN A 72 -11.26 -9.55 15.05
C GLN A 72 -9.92 -9.64 14.33
N ALA A 73 -9.65 -10.73 13.60
CA ALA A 73 -8.44 -10.86 12.79
C ALA A 73 -8.42 -9.80 11.68
N VAL A 74 -9.44 -9.74 10.84
CA VAL A 74 -9.53 -8.76 9.73
C VAL A 74 -9.50 -7.32 10.25
N ALA A 75 -10.19 -7.03 11.36
CA ALA A 75 -10.19 -5.69 11.96
C ALA A 75 -8.79 -5.27 12.42
N ARG A 76 -8.05 -6.16 13.08
CA ARG A 76 -6.68 -5.90 13.52
C ARG A 76 -5.73 -5.64 12.35
N GLU A 77 -5.82 -6.43 11.29
CA GLU A 77 -4.97 -6.24 10.11
C GLU A 77 -5.29 -4.91 9.40
N ARG A 78 -6.57 -4.54 9.29
CA ARG A 78 -6.99 -3.22 8.79
C ARG A 78 -6.41 -2.09 9.64
N ASP A 79 -6.55 -2.15 10.95
CA ASP A 79 -6.06 -1.12 11.88
C ASP A 79 -4.52 -1.00 11.81
N THR A 80 -3.81 -2.12 11.62
CA THR A 80 -2.36 -2.12 11.40
C THR A 80 -1.98 -1.48 10.07
N LEU A 81 -2.70 -1.78 8.98
CA LEU A 81 -2.48 -1.13 7.68
C LEU A 81 -2.65 0.39 7.76
N GLU A 82 -3.64 0.85 8.50
CA GLU A 82 -3.95 2.26 8.67
C GLU A 82 -2.93 2.98 9.57
N SER A 83 -2.58 2.41 10.71
CA SER A 83 -1.88 3.11 11.80
C SER A 83 -0.39 2.79 11.94
N ALA A 84 0.11 1.66 11.43
CA ALA A 84 1.51 1.29 11.60
C ALA A 84 2.45 2.28 10.90
N ALA A 85 3.52 2.67 11.62
CA ALA A 85 4.55 3.57 11.08
C ALA A 85 5.58 2.81 10.22
N ALA A 86 5.83 1.53 10.54
CA ALA A 86 6.81 0.72 9.83
C ALA A 86 6.21 0.05 8.60
N LEU A 87 6.87 0.21 7.44
CA LEU A 87 6.44 -0.43 6.19
C LEU A 87 6.43 -1.97 6.29
N SER A 88 7.36 -2.55 7.05
CA SER A 88 7.41 -4.00 7.29
C SER A 88 6.17 -4.52 8.03
N GLU A 89 5.63 -3.74 8.97
CA GLU A 89 4.41 -4.07 9.69
C GLU A 89 3.19 -4.00 8.76
N LYS A 90 3.11 -2.95 7.94
CA LYS A 90 2.08 -2.82 6.90
C LYS A 90 2.13 -3.96 5.89
N ALA A 91 3.32 -4.37 5.45
CA ALA A 91 3.48 -5.48 4.52
C ALA A 91 3.02 -6.82 5.15
N ALA A 92 3.36 -7.07 6.41
CA ALA A 92 2.90 -8.24 7.14
C ALA A 92 1.37 -8.25 7.32
N ALA A 93 0.78 -7.12 7.70
CA ALA A 93 -0.66 -6.96 7.83
C ALA A 93 -1.39 -7.14 6.48
N ASN A 94 -0.82 -6.64 5.38
CA ASN A 94 -1.39 -6.84 4.04
C ASN A 94 -1.44 -8.33 3.65
N ALA A 95 -0.37 -9.08 3.90
CA ALA A 95 -0.33 -10.52 3.66
C ALA A 95 -1.30 -11.30 4.56
N ALA A 96 -1.42 -10.88 5.84
CA ALA A 96 -2.37 -11.47 6.78
C ALA A 96 -3.82 -11.16 6.37
N LEU A 97 -4.11 -9.94 5.91
CA LEU A 97 -5.45 -9.54 5.46
C LEU A 97 -5.93 -10.39 4.27
N THR A 98 -5.07 -10.76 3.33
CA THR A 98 -5.44 -11.66 2.23
C THR A 98 -5.94 -13.00 2.76
N ARG A 99 -5.18 -13.62 3.67
CA ARG A 99 -5.53 -14.92 4.26
C ARG A 99 -6.78 -14.85 5.14
N ASP A 100 -6.83 -13.88 6.04
CA ASP A 100 -7.88 -13.78 7.05
C ASP A 100 -9.17 -13.22 6.43
N GLY A 101 -9.07 -12.37 5.42
CA GLY A 101 -10.19 -11.91 4.59
C GLY A 101 -10.83 -13.04 3.80
N GLN A 102 -10.02 -13.91 3.18
CA GLN A 102 -10.54 -15.08 2.49
C GLN A 102 -11.24 -16.05 3.46
N ALA A 103 -10.65 -16.31 4.63
CA ALA A 103 -11.28 -17.15 5.64
C ALA A 103 -12.62 -16.61 6.13
N LEU A 104 -12.74 -15.28 6.28
CA LEU A 104 -13.99 -14.62 6.64
C LEU A 104 -15.04 -14.71 5.52
N LEU A 105 -14.64 -14.54 4.25
CA LEU A 105 -15.51 -14.74 3.10
C LEU A 105 -16.05 -16.16 3.00
N ASP A 106 -15.19 -17.16 3.17
CA ASP A 106 -15.56 -18.58 3.13
C ASP A 106 -16.59 -18.88 4.24
N ARG A 107 -16.38 -18.31 5.43
CA ARG A 107 -17.33 -18.43 6.53
C ARG A 107 -18.67 -17.78 6.22
N LEU A 108 -18.68 -16.54 5.69
CA LEU A 108 -19.90 -15.81 5.35
C LEU A 108 -20.71 -16.57 4.28
N SER A 109 -20.08 -17.07 3.24
CA SER A 109 -20.74 -17.83 2.17
C SER A 109 -21.39 -19.13 2.66
N ALA A 110 -20.89 -19.70 3.76
CA ALA A 110 -21.46 -20.88 4.40
C ALA A 110 -22.69 -20.59 5.26
N LEU A 111 -22.92 -19.31 5.67
CA LEU A 111 -24.03 -18.93 6.57
C LEU A 111 -25.37 -18.92 5.86
N GLU A 112 -26.36 -19.55 6.47
CA GLU A 112 -27.74 -19.53 5.96
C GLU A 112 -28.34 -18.11 5.97
N SER A 113 -28.01 -17.29 6.95
CA SER A 113 -28.45 -15.89 7.02
C SER A 113 -27.96 -15.04 5.85
N VAL A 114 -26.74 -15.28 5.34
CA VAL A 114 -26.21 -14.64 4.13
C VAL A 114 -26.94 -15.15 2.89
N ARG A 115 -27.20 -16.48 2.80
CA ARG A 115 -27.88 -17.08 1.65
C ARG A 115 -29.32 -16.62 1.48
N GLN A 116 -30.00 -16.26 2.58
CA GLN A 116 -31.36 -15.76 2.58
C GLN A 116 -31.44 -14.25 2.29
N ASP A 117 -30.36 -13.51 2.44
CA ASP A 117 -30.29 -12.11 2.08
C ASP A 117 -29.66 -11.95 0.68
N GLU A 118 -30.50 -11.70 -0.33
CA GLU A 118 -30.08 -11.63 -1.74
C GLU A 118 -28.99 -10.57 -1.96
N ARG A 119 -29.05 -9.45 -1.21
CA ARG A 119 -28.08 -8.36 -1.32
C ARG A 119 -26.73 -8.79 -0.74
N ASP A 120 -26.72 -9.27 0.49
CA ASP A 120 -25.47 -9.64 1.17
C ASP A 120 -24.86 -10.90 0.50
N LYS A 121 -25.69 -11.82 -0.01
CA LYS A 121 -25.24 -12.92 -0.86
C LYS A 121 -24.50 -12.44 -2.11
N MET A 122 -25.04 -11.48 -2.85
CA MET A 122 -24.41 -10.92 -4.03
C MET A 122 -23.06 -10.24 -3.66
N TYR A 123 -23.00 -9.53 -2.53
CA TYR A 123 -21.76 -8.92 -2.04
C TYR A 123 -20.70 -9.97 -1.73
N VAL A 124 -21.05 -11.02 -1.00
CA VAL A 124 -20.13 -12.10 -0.57
C VAL A 124 -19.67 -12.95 -1.75
N ASP A 125 -20.59 -13.30 -2.68
CA ASP A 125 -20.28 -14.22 -3.78
C ASP A 125 -19.54 -13.55 -4.96
N SER A 126 -19.67 -12.21 -5.11
CA SER A 126 -19.15 -11.54 -6.31
C SER A 126 -18.32 -10.29 -6.00
N PHE A 127 -18.88 -9.32 -5.26
CA PHE A 127 -18.27 -8.00 -5.11
C PHE A 127 -17.03 -8.03 -4.21
N LEU A 128 -17.14 -8.58 -3.01
CA LEU A 128 -16.05 -8.61 -2.02
C LEU A 128 -14.84 -9.44 -2.46
N PRO A 129 -15.00 -10.63 -3.09
CA PRO A 129 -13.85 -11.36 -3.64
C PRO A 129 -13.11 -10.58 -4.71
N GLN A 130 -13.84 -9.90 -5.62
CA GLN A 130 -13.23 -9.07 -6.65
C GLN A 130 -12.51 -7.86 -6.06
N LEU A 131 -13.10 -7.18 -5.08
CA LEU A 131 -12.51 -6.03 -4.40
C LEU A 131 -11.20 -6.40 -3.70
N LEU A 132 -11.19 -7.53 -2.98
CA LEU A 132 -9.99 -8.05 -2.32
C LEU A 132 -8.90 -8.42 -3.34
N ALA A 133 -9.25 -9.13 -4.41
CA ALA A 133 -8.29 -9.52 -5.45
C ALA A 133 -7.72 -8.30 -6.20
N GLN A 134 -8.55 -7.35 -6.62
CA GLN A 134 -8.08 -6.14 -7.30
C GLN A 134 -7.18 -5.27 -6.41
N SER A 135 -7.50 -5.16 -5.13
CA SER A 135 -6.66 -4.43 -4.18
C SER A 135 -5.31 -5.13 -3.97
N GLU A 136 -5.26 -6.46 -4.02
CA GLU A 136 -4.02 -7.25 -3.93
C GLU A 136 -3.17 -7.13 -5.20
N GLU A 137 -3.77 -7.20 -6.40
CA GLU A 137 -3.06 -7.02 -7.68
C GLU A 137 -2.43 -5.64 -7.80
N ARG A 138 -3.12 -4.60 -7.36
CA ARG A 138 -2.55 -3.24 -7.29
C ARG A 138 -1.35 -3.20 -6.35
N ALA A 139 -1.45 -3.89 -5.20
CA ALA A 139 -0.36 -4.01 -4.26
C ALA A 139 0.87 -4.73 -4.84
N ALA A 140 0.67 -5.80 -5.59
CA ALA A 140 1.76 -6.53 -6.26
C ALA A 140 2.39 -5.73 -7.40
N GLY A 141 1.59 -5.01 -8.19
CA GLY A 141 2.07 -4.24 -9.36
C GLY A 141 3.01 -3.09 -9.00
N ALA A 142 2.84 -2.45 -7.84
CA ALA A 142 3.70 -1.34 -7.40
C ALA A 142 5.04 -1.80 -6.80
N VAL A 143 5.17 -3.06 -6.42
CA VAL A 143 6.44 -3.63 -5.91
C VAL A 143 7.36 -4.05 -7.08
N TYR A 144 6.83 -4.28 -8.28
CA TYR A 144 7.57 -4.81 -9.43
C TYR A 144 7.88 -3.77 -10.54
N ASN A 145 7.44 -2.52 -10.41
CA ASN A 145 7.80 -1.40 -11.30
C ASN A 145 8.72 -0.41 -10.59
#